data_fb01be45b5e68438dea5c24cccaa25dc
#
_entry.id   fb01be45b5e68438dea5c24cccaa25dc
#
_cell.length_a   1.000
_cell.length_b   1.000
_cell.length_c   1.000
_cell.angle_alpha   90.00
_cell.angle_beta   90.00
_cell.angle_gamma   90.00
#
_symmetry.space_group_name_H-M   'P 1'
#
loop_
_entity.id
_entity.type
_entity.pdbx_description
1 polymer ?
#
loop_
_entity_poly.entity_id
_entity_poly.type
_entity_poly.pdbx_seq_one_letter_code
_entity_poly.pdbx_strand_id
1 'polypeptide(L)'
;MASAPALSLAFIDRRPAAAARALTAMDIDDAAAYIEDIPVRYGARVLARMSAWTAAGIVSRLSPSAASAALKAMHYQRAAAVLRLMEPAYRNPILLEMPTRLQRDFHTSLAFPADTVGAYMTTMLLTQPGDHTVADARDQIRRARRVEDAGVVVVDDAHRLMGV
;
A
#
# COMPACT_ATOMS: atom_id res chain seq x y z
N MET A 1 18.74 21.04 -18.94
CA MET A 1 18.13 20.04 -18.04
C MET A 1 18.71 20.28 -16.65
N ALA A 2 17.96 20.89 -15.74
CA ALA A 2 18.40 21.05 -14.37
C ALA A 2 18.32 19.67 -13.71
N SER A 3 19.49 19.13 -13.31
CA SER A 3 19.59 17.92 -12.52
C SER A 3 18.83 18.15 -11.22
N ALA A 4 17.74 17.40 -11.00
CA ALA A 4 17.06 17.40 -9.72
C ALA A 4 18.10 17.12 -8.62
N PRO A 5 18.10 17.87 -7.51
CA PRO A 5 19.06 17.63 -6.43
C PRO A 5 18.88 16.17 -5.99
N ALA A 6 19.92 15.38 -6.15
CA ALA A 6 19.89 13.96 -5.82
C ALA A 6 19.62 13.83 -4.32
N LEU A 7 18.37 13.59 -3.95
CA LEU A 7 17.98 13.19 -2.60
C LEU A 7 18.72 11.89 -2.31
N SER A 8 19.73 11.92 -1.46
CA SER A 8 20.47 10.71 -1.16
C SER A 8 19.54 9.67 -0.52
N LEU A 9 19.70 8.41 -0.85
CA LEU A 9 18.92 7.31 -0.24
C LEU A 9 19.03 7.32 1.28
N ALA A 10 20.19 7.74 1.81
CA ALA A 10 20.40 7.94 3.25
C ALA A 10 19.52 9.07 3.84
N PHE A 11 19.26 10.14 3.08
CA PHE A 11 18.34 11.19 3.51
C PHE A 11 16.89 10.69 3.54
N ILE A 12 16.48 9.95 2.50
CA ILE A 12 15.13 9.32 2.46
C ILE A 12 14.94 8.37 3.64
N ASP A 13 15.97 7.59 3.96
CA ASP A 13 15.90 6.62 5.06
C ASP A 13 15.73 7.31 6.41
N ARG A 14 16.51 8.36 6.67
CA ARG A 14 16.51 9.09 7.94
C ARG A 14 15.37 10.09 8.08
N ARG A 15 14.90 10.70 6.98
CA ARG A 15 13.92 11.79 6.97
C ARG A 15 12.87 11.63 5.85
N PRO A 16 12.10 10.53 5.81
CA PRO A 16 11.18 10.27 4.71
C PRO A 16 10.10 11.34 4.54
N ALA A 17 9.65 11.98 5.62
CA ALA A 17 8.68 13.07 5.56
C ALA A 17 9.27 14.34 4.92
N ALA A 18 10.55 14.65 5.15
CA ALA A 18 11.21 15.77 4.51
C ALA A 18 11.45 15.49 3.02
N ALA A 19 11.84 14.26 2.67
CA ALA A 19 11.97 13.82 1.29
C ALA A 19 10.62 13.91 0.54
N ALA A 20 9.53 13.49 1.18
CA ALA A 20 8.18 13.62 0.62
C ALA A 20 7.81 15.07 0.32
N ARG A 21 8.10 16.00 1.24
CA ARG A 21 7.86 17.44 0.99
C ARG A 21 8.70 17.97 -0.18
N ALA A 22 9.97 17.58 -0.26
CA ALA A 22 10.85 18.01 -1.34
C ALA A 22 10.32 17.53 -2.70
N LEU A 23 9.92 16.24 -2.82
CA LEU A 23 9.36 15.71 -4.06
C LEU A 23 7.97 16.30 -4.39
N THR A 24 7.16 16.63 -3.38
CA THR A 24 5.87 17.30 -3.60
C THR A 24 6.04 18.73 -4.17
N ALA A 25 7.18 19.38 -3.92
CA ALA A 25 7.50 20.72 -4.43
C ALA A 25 8.14 20.71 -5.84
N MET A 26 8.48 19.53 -6.35
CA MET A 26 9.03 19.35 -7.70
C MET A 26 7.91 19.26 -8.74
N ASP A 27 8.27 19.35 -10.02
CA ASP A 27 7.39 18.95 -11.10
C ASP A 27 7.01 17.47 -10.92
N ILE A 28 5.76 17.15 -11.25
CA ILE A 28 5.21 15.82 -10.96
C ILE A 28 5.86 14.73 -11.82
N ASP A 29 6.25 15.06 -13.05
CA ASP A 29 6.90 14.11 -13.94
C ASP A 29 8.35 13.87 -13.52
N ASP A 30 9.05 14.91 -13.04
CA ASP A 30 10.39 14.78 -12.44
C ASP A 30 10.34 13.95 -11.15
N ALA A 31 9.33 14.17 -10.31
CA ALA A 31 9.13 13.39 -9.09
C ALA A 31 8.84 11.91 -9.40
N ALA A 32 8.05 11.64 -10.44
CA ALA A 32 7.75 10.27 -10.89
C ALA A 32 9.01 9.59 -11.42
N ALA A 33 9.76 10.25 -12.31
CA ALA A 33 11.02 9.73 -12.84
C ALA A 33 12.01 9.41 -11.70
N TYR A 34 12.12 10.30 -10.70
CA TYR A 34 12.97 10.06 -9.55
C TYR A 34 12.52 8.84 -8.74
N ILE A 35 11.21 8.67 -8.50
CA ILE A 35 10.66 7.51 -7.76
C ILE A 35 10.88 6.21 -8.53
N GLU A 36 10.85 6.24 -9.85
CA GLU A 36 11.09 5.07 -10.70
C GLU A 36 12.56 4.62 -10.69
N ASP A 37 13.50 5.56 -10.59
CA ASP A 37 14.93 5.32 -10.58
C ASP A 37 15.48 4.79 -9.25
N ILE A 38 14.78 5.03 -8.13
CA ILE A 38 15.27 4.61 -6.81
C ILE A 38 14.74 3.22 -6.44
N PRO A 39 15.44 2.48 -5.54
CA PRO A 39 14.94 1.19 -5.07
C PRO A 39 13.54 1.32 -4.44
N VAL A 40 12.63 0.40 -4.79
CA VAL A 40 11.20 0.41 -4.46
C VAL A 40 10.91 0.73 -2.98
N ARG A 41 11.71 0.19 -2.05
CA ARG A 41 11.54 0.42 -0.62
C ARG A 41 11.61 1.89 -0.23
N TYR A 42 12.45 2.69 -0.90
CA TYR A 42 12.59 4.13 -0.64
C TYR A 42 11.46 4.92 -1.29
N GLY A 43 11.11 4.59 -2.53
CA GLY A 43 9.96 5.17 -3.24
C GLY A 43 8.65 4.97 -2.47
N ALA A 44 8.36 3.75 -2.05
CA ALA A 44 7.19 3.42 -1.24
C ALA A 44 7.15 4.20 0.10
N ARG A 45 8.30 4.33 0.76
CA ARG A 45 8.42 5.10 2.02
C ARG A 45 8.08 6.58 1.86
N VAL A 46 8.53 7.18 0.76
CA VAL A 46 8.29 8.60 0.45
C VAL A 46 6.82 8.79 0.06
N LEU A 47 6.30 7.98 -0.86
CA LEU A 47 4.90 8.02 -1.29
C LEU A 47 3.94 7.83 -0.11
N ALA A 48 4.28 6.96 0.84
CA ALA A 48 3.48 6.76 2.05
C ALA A 48 3.42 7.99 2.97
N ARG A 49 4.29 8.98 2.81
CA ARG A 49 4.33 10.23 3.60
C ARG A 49 3.69 11.42 2.89
N MET A 50 3.36 11.28 1.62
CA MET A 50 2.66 12.31 0.84
C MET A 50 1.15 12.29 1.13
N SER A 51 0.41 13.30 0.71
CA SER A 51 -1.06 13.19 0.61
C SER A 51 -1.44 12.08 -0.36
N ALA A 52 -2.59 11.43 -0.15
CA ALA A 52 -3.04 10.39 -1.08
C ALA A 52 -3.23 10.94 -2.50
N TRP A 53 -3.67 12.20 -2.61
CA TRP A 53 -3.82 12.90 -3.88
C TRP A 53 -2.49 13.09 -4.62
N THR A 54 -1.48 13.62 -3.93
CA THR A 54 -0.13 13.81 -4.52
C THR A 54 0.49 12.47 -4.93
N ALA A 55 0.38 11.46 -4.04
CA ALA A 55 0.87 10.13 -4.34
C ALA A 55 0.17 9.50 -5.54
N ALA A 56 -1.16 9.66 -5.68
CA ALA A 56 -1.92 9.18 -6.83
C ALA A 56 -1.45 9.83 -8.13
N GLY A 57 -1.22 11.15 -8.11
CA GLY A 57 -0.69 11.88 -9.26
C GLY A 57 0.68 11.37 -9.74
N ILE A 58 1.61 11.12 -8.80
CA ILE A 58 2.93 10.56 -9.10
C ILE A 58 2.80 9.11 -9.59
N VAL A 59 2.07 8.26 -8.87
CA VAL A 59 1.90 6.84 -9.19
C VAL A 59 1.26 6.64 -10.57
N SER A 60 0.37 7.55 -11.00
CA SER A 60 -0.23 7.49 -12.34
C SER A 60 0.77 7.73 -13.49
N ARG A 61 1.95 8.24 -13.18
CA ARG A 61 3.01 8.53 -14.15
C ARG A 61 4.12 7.47 -14.19
N LEU A 62 4.14 6.59 -13.20
CA LEU A 62 5.07 5.46 -13.17
C LEU A 62 4.65 4.40 -14.19
N SER A 63 5.60 3.58 -14.63
CA SER A 63 5.26 2.33 -15.33
C SER A 63 4.37 1.45 -14.44
N PRO A 64 3.43 0.69 -15.03
CA PRO A 64 2.52 -0.17 -14.24
C PRO A 64 3.27 -1.12 -13.29
N SER A 65 4.40 -1.64 -13.72
CA SER A 65 5.25 -2.53 -12.91
C SER A 65 5.86 -1.80 -11.71
N ALA A 66 6.45 -0.61 -11.90
CA ALA A 66 7.03 0.20 -10.82
C ALA A 66 5.96 0.65 -9.83
N ALA A 67 4.81 1.14 -10.33
CA ALA A 67 3.66 1.53 -9.53
C ALA A 67 3.14 0.37 -8.67
N SER A 68 2.95 -0.81 -9.27
CA SER A 68 2.55 -2.03 -8.56
C SER A 68 3.55 -2.40 -7.47
N ALA A 69 4.85 -2.36 -7.77
CA ALA A 69 5.90 -2.66 -6.80
C ALA A 69 5.89 -1.68 -5.62
N ALA A 70 5.75 -0.37 -5.89
CA ALA A 70 5.69 0.67 -4.87
C ALA A 70 4.44 0.51 -3.98
N LEU A 71 3.26 0.32 -4.57
CA LEU A 71 2.00 0.14 -3.84
C LEU A 71 2.02 -1.14 -2.99
N LYS A 72 2.58 -2.25 -3.50
CA LYS A 72 2.77 -3.47 -2.72
C LYS A 72 3.70 -3.30 -1.53
N ALA A 73 4.63 -2.36 -1.59
CA ALA A 73 5.55 -2.07 -0.49
C ALA A 73 4.96 -1.10 0.55
N MET A 74 3.82 -0.47 0.27
CA MET A 74 3.08 0.40 1.19
C MET A 74 2.14 -0.41 2.10
N HIS A 75 1.69 0.22 3.18
CA HIS A 75 0.58 -0.31 3.98
C HIS A 75 -0.69 -0.38 3.12
N TYR A 76 -1.48 -1.48 3.25
CA TYR A 76 -2.65 -1.75 2.40
C TYR A 76 -3.63 -0.58 2.32
N GLN A 77 -4.05 -0.04 3.47
CA GLN A 77 -5.01 1.07 3.52
C GLN A 77 -4.48 2.32 2.79
N ARG A 78 -3.17 2.54 2.88
CA ARG A 78 -2.53 3.65 2.19
C ARG A 78 -2.52 3.46 0.68
N ALA A 79 -2.18 2.26 0.23
CA ALA A 79 -2.22 1.90 -1.19
C ALA A 79 -3.66 1.97 -1.73
N ALA A 80 -4.66 1.49 -0.98
CA ALA A 80 -6.07 1.58 -1.34
C ALA A 80 -6.54 3.04 -1.49
N ALA A 81 -6.13 3.93 -0.57
CA ALA A 81 -6.45 5.35 -0.64
C ALA A 81 -5.84 6.02 -1.89
N VAL A 82 -4.63 5.66 -2.29
CA VAL A 82 -3.98 6.14 -3.52
C VAL A 82 -4.74 5.62 -4.74
N LEU A 83 -4.98 4.31 -4.82
CA LEU A 83 -5.70 3.69 -5.94
C LEU A 83 -7.12 4.25 -6.13
N ARG A 84 -7.80 4.60 -5.04
CA ARG A 84 -9.15 5.19 -5.07
C ARG A 84 -9.20 6.53 -5.78
N LEU A 85 -8.13 7.33 -5.66
CA LEU A 85 -8.02 8.66 -6.28
C LEU A 85 -7.53 8.62 -7.73
N MET A 86 -7.11 7.46 -8.22
CA MET A 86 -6.65 7.29 -9.59
C MET A 86 -7.81 7.01 -10.54
N GLU A 87 -7.72 7.56 -11.73
CA GLU A 87 -8.63 7.20 -12.82
C GLU A 87 -8.48 5.72 -13.21
N PRO A 88 -9.58 5.05 -13.57
CA PRO A 88 -9.54 3.64 -13.98
C PRO A 88 -8.54 3.32 -15.09
N ALA A 89 -8.32 4.25 -16.02
CA ALA A 89 -7.38 4.08 -17.12
C ALA A 89 -5.93 3.87 -16.64
N TYR A 90 -5.50 4.53 -15.58
CA TYR A 90 -4.17 4.37 -14.97
C TYR A 90 -4.14 3.26 -13.92
N ARG A 91 -5.21 3.12 -13.15
CA ARG A 91 -5.31 2.15 -12.06
C ARG A 91 -5.35 0.71 -12.53
N ASN A 92 -6.12 0.40 -13.57
CA ASN A 92 -6.35 -0.98 -13.99
C ASN A 92 -5.07 -1.69 -14.48
N PRO A 93 -4.20 -1.10 -15.29
CA PRO A 93 -2.92 -1.70 -15.65
C PRO A 93 -2.04 -2.01 -14.45
N ILE A 94 -2.04 -1.15 -13.42
CA ILE A 94 -1.26 -1.35 -12.19
C ILE A 94 -1.79 -2.55 -11.40
N LEU A 95 -3.11 -2.67 -11.30
CA LEU A 95 -3.73 -3.81 -10.61
C LEU A 95 -3.43 -5.13 -11.29
N LEU A 96 -3.37 -5.16 -12.63
CA LEU A 96 -3.01 -6.37 -13.40
C LEU A 96 -1.58 -6.87 -13.12
N GLU A 97 -0.66 -5.98 -12.74
CA GLU A 97 0.70 -6.32 -12.34
C GLU A 97 0.80 -6.87 -10.90
N MET A 98 -0.30 -6.92 -10.16
CA MET A 98 -0.33 -7.42 -8.78
C MET A 98 -0.69 -8.91 -8.75
N PRO A 99 -0.30 -9.66 -7.69
CA PRO A 99 -0.79 -11.02 -7.47
C PRO A 99 -2.32 -11.06 -7.42
N THR A 100 -2.94 -12.10 -7.99
CA THR A 100 -4.40 -12.26 -8.14
C THR A 100 -5.18 -12.05 -6.82
N ARG A 101 -4.63 -12.51 -5.69
CA ARG A 101 -5.24 -12.29 -4.38
C ARG A 101 -5.33 -10.80 -4.06
N LEU A 102 -4.23 -10.08 -4.22
CA LEU A 102 -4.17 -8.64 -3.91
C LEU A 102 -5.02 -7.81 -4.87
N GLN A 103 -5.09 -8.20 -6.15
CA GLN A 103 -6.03 -7.60 -7.11
C GLN A 103 -7.47 -7.69 -6.57
N ARG A 104 -7.89 -8.90 -6.16
CA ARG A 104 -9.24 -9.15 -5.64
C ARG A 104 -9.52 -8.31 -4.40
N ASP A 105 -8.55 -8.25 -3.46
CA ASP A 105 -8.68 -7.48 -2.24
C ASP A 105 -8.86 -5.98 -2.54
N PHE A 106 -8.07 -5.41 -3.45
CA PHE A 106 -8.25 -4.03 -3.88
C PHE A 106 -9.56 -3.81 -4.63
N HIS A 107 -9.96 -4.70 -5.54
CA HIS A 107 -11.25 -4.59 -6.22
C HIS A 107 -12.42 -4.56 -5.23
N THR A 108 -12.40 -5.42 -4.22
CA THR A 108 -13.40 -5.43 -3.15
C THR A 108 -13.41 -4.09 -2.39
N SER A 109 -12.26 -3.61 -1.95
CA SER A 109 -12.17 -2.34 -1.23
C SER A 109 -12.61 -1.15 -2.08
N LEU A 110 -12.25 -1.11 -3.36
CA LEU A 110 -12.59 -0.02 -4.28
C LEU A 110 -14.06 -0.03 -4.73
N ALA A 111 -14.77 -1.15 -4.57
CA ALA A 111 -16.19 -1.24 -4.85
C ALA A 111 -17.07 -0.51 -3.82
N PHE A 112 -16.56 -0.28 -2.60
CA PHE A 112 -17.28 0.49 -1.59
C PHE A 112 -17.17 2.00 -1.86
N PRO A 113 -18.27 2.77 -1.68
CA PRO A 113 -18.21 4.23 -1.72
C PRO A 113 -17.19 4.78 -0.71
N ALA A 114 -16.53 5.89 -1.05
CA ALA A 114 -15.41 6.44 -0.28
C ALA A 114 -15.79 6.91 1.14
N ASP A 115 -17.05 7.23 1.36
CA ASP A 115 -17.65 7.71 2.62
C ASP A 115 -18.21 6.58 3.50
N THR A 116 -18.02 5.33 3.12
CA THR A 116 -18.50 4.17 3.87
C THR A 116 -17.41 3.47 4.66
N VAL A 117 -17.77 2.81 5.76
CA VAL A 117 -16.85 1.98 6.55
C VAL A 117 -16.18 0.92 5.69
N GLY A 118 -16.89 0.33 4.72
CA GLY A 118 -16.37 -0.67 3.79
C GLY A 118 -15.14 -0.20 3.01
N ALA A 119 -15.05 1.10 2.70
CA ALA A 119 -13.90 1.69 2.02
C ALA A 119 -12.61 1.67 2.89
N TYR A 120 -12.76 1.59 4.21
CA TYR A 120 -11.67 1.60 5.18
C TYR A 120 -11.45 0.25 5.86
N MET A 121 -12.26 -0.75 5.54
CA MET A 121 -12.07 -2.11 6.05
C MET A 121 -10.79 -2.71 5.49
N THR A 122 -10.07 -3.46 6.33
CA THR A 122 -9.01 -4.34 5.86
C THR A 122 -9.58 -5.74 5.62
N THR A 123 -9.24 -6.31 4.47
CA THR A 123 -9.54 -7.71 4.14
C THR A 123 -8.36 -8.64 4.49
N MET A 124 -7.25 -8.06 4.94
CA MET A 124 -6.01 -8.77 5.26
C MET A 124 -5.94 -9.11 6.76
N LEU A 125 -7.00 -9.73 7.27
CA LEU A 125 -7.04 -10.20 8.65
C LEU A 125 -6.43 -11.59 8.76
N LEU A 126 -5.70 -11.83 9.85
CA LEU A 126 -5.30 -13.15 10.26
C LEU A 126 -6.44 -13.77 11.09
N THR A 127 -7.12 -14.73 10.51
CA THR A 127 -8.20 -15.43 11.18
C THR A 127 -7.74 -16.79 11.70
N GLN A 128 -8.23 -17.17 12.88
CA GLN A 128 -8.01 -18.47 13.49
C GLN A 128 -9.35 -19.10 13.87
N PRO A 129 -9.54 -20.40 13.64
CA PRO A 129 -10.64 -21.14 14.24
C PRO A 129 -10.56 -21.12 15.77
N GLY A 130 -11.73 -21.14 16.43
CA GLY A 130 -11.81 -21.05 17.89
C GLY A 130 -11.25 -22.25 18.65
N ASP A 131 -11.04 -23.38 17.98
CA ASP A 131 -10.45 -24.61 18.52
C ASP A 131 -8.91 -24.66 18.40
N HIS A 132 -8.30 -23.70 17.69
CA HIS A 132 -6.84 -23.60 17.57
C HIS A 132 -6.19 -23.08 18.85
N THR A 133 -4.96 -23.54 19.10
CA THR A 133 -4.19 -23.11 20.26
C THR A 133 -3.47 -21.78 20.01
N VAL A 134 -3.06 -21.10 21.08
CA VAL A 134 -2.20 -19.92 20.99
C VAL A 134 -0.88 -20.22 20.27
N ALA A 135 -0.37 -21.46 20.39
CA ALA A 135 0.84 -21.88 19.70
C ALA A 135 0.64 -21.89 18.17
N ASP A 136 -0.52 -22.39 17.69
CA ASP A 136 -0.87 -22.39 16.27
C ASP A 136 -0.99 -20.96 15.74
N ALA A 137 -1.64 -20.06 16.48
CA ALA A 137 -1.75 -18.66 16.14
C ALA A 137 -0.38 -17.98 16.01
N ARG A 138 0.54 -18.22 16.97
CA ARG A 138 1.90 -17.68 16.93
C ARG A 138 2.70 -18.20 15.74
N ASP A 139 2.55 -19.46 15.38
CA ASP A 139 3.22 -20.03 14.22
C ASP A 139 2.66 -19.49 12.91
N GLN A 140 1.37 -19.23 12.85
CA GLN A 140 0.74 -18.59 11.70
C GLN A 140 1.22 -17.14 11.54
N ILE A 141 1.29 -16.35 12.64
CA ILE A 141 1.85 -14.99 12.63
C ILE A 141 3.30 -15.00 12.10
N ARG A 142 4.13 -15.94 12.56
CA ARG A 142 5.53 -16.07 12.11
C ARG A 142 5.65 -16.38 10.62
N ARG A 143 4.71 -17.14 10.06
CA ARG A 143 4.67 -17.49 8.63
C ARG A 143 4.04 -16.40 7.77
N ALA A 144 3.17 -15.59 8.34
CA ALA A 144 2.54 -14.49 7.65
C ALA A 144 3.56 -13.38 7.38
N ARG A 145 3.85 -13.12 6.10
CA ARG A 145 4.80 -12.08 5.66
C ARG A 145 4.35 -10.66 5.98
N ARG A 146 3.07 -10.46 6.26
CA ARG A 146 2.43 -9.21 6.66
C ARG A 146 1.28 -9.53 7.60
N VAL A 147 1.45 -9.16 8.84
CA VAL A 147 0.35 -8.97 9.78
C VAL A 147 0.24 -7.46 9.93
N GLU A 148 -0.74 -6.85 9.26
CA GLU A 148 -1.00 -5.44 9.42
C GLU A 148 -1.78 -5.27 10.73
N ASP A 149 -1.17 -4.66 11.72
CA ASP A 149 -1.66 -4.02 12.97
C ASP A 149 -2.92 -4.59 13.70
N ALA A 150 -3.59 -5.56 13.13
CA ALA A 150 -4.73 -6.20 13.75
C ALA A 150 -4.26 -7.47 14.50
N GLY A 151 -4.77 -7.65 15.67
CA GLY A 151 -4.63 -8.91 16.39
C GLY A 151 -5.14 -10.11 15.58
N VAL A 152 -4.98 -11.29 16.11
CA VAL A 152 -5.55 -12.49 15.51
C VAL A 152 -7.05 -12.49 15.79
N VAL A 153 -7.86 -12.54 14.73
CA VAL A 153 -9.31 -12.62 14.82
C VAL A 153 -9.74 -14.07 14.96
N VAL A 154 -10.42 -14.40 16.04
CA VAL A 154 -10.95 -15.75 16.28
C VAL A 154 -12.35 -15.86 15.71
N VAL A 155 -12.59 -16.89 14.90
CA VAL A 155 -13.88 -17.11 14.22
C VAL A 155 -14.44 -18.52 14.49
N ASP A 156 -15.76 -18.66 14.42
CA ASP A 156 -16.43 -19.97 14.45
C ASP A 156 -16.43 -20.62 13.05
N ASP A 157 -16.98 -21.83 12.94
CA ASP A 157 -17.11 -22.60 11.69
C ASP A 157 -17.95 -21.86 10.62
N ALA A 158 -18.79 -20.94 11.01
CA ALA A 158 -19.56 -20.07 10.13
C ALA A 158 -18.86 -18.74 9.80
N HIS A 159 -17.57 -18.62 10.14
CA HIS A 159 -16.74 -17.41 9.97
C HIS A 159 -17.29 -16.17 10.72
N ARG A 160 -18.01 -16.35 11.81
CA ARG A 160 -18.48 -15.25 12.67
C ARG A 160 -17.45 -14.98 13.77
N LEU A 161 -17.30 -13.70 14.09
CA LEU A 161 -16.36 -13.23 15.11
C LEU A 161 -16.68 -13.85 16.49
N MET A 162 -15.69 -14.50 17.09
CA MET A 162 -15.74 -15.00 18.47
C MET A 162 -14.89 -14.14 19.41
N GLY A 163 -13.78 -13.56 18.92
CA GLY A 163 -12.86 -12.75 19.72
C GLY A 163 -11.69 -12.20 18.90
N VAL A 164 -10.88 -11.39 19.56
CA VAL A 164 -9.65 -10.78 19.00
C VAL A 164 -8.51 -10.99 20.00
#